data_c4af417fb88d11a9b910acb84ec7ec9e
#
_entry.id   c4af417fb88d11a9b910acb84ec7ec9e
#
_cell.length_a   1.000
_cell.length_b   1.000
_cell.length_c   1.000
_cell.angle_alpha   90.00
_cell.angle_beta   90.00
_cell.angle_gamma   90.00
#
_symmetry.space_group_name_H-M   'P 1'
#
loop_
_entity.id
_entity.type
_entity.pdbx_description
1 polymer ?
#
loop_
_entity_poly.entity_id
_entity_poly.type
_entity_poly.pdbx_seq_one_letter_code
_entity_poly.pdbx_strand_id
1 'polypeptide(L)'
;MTFESSFHKRNHYQWSIILILALLIIGLVLQFTVGSIPKAWFSFPYNIYTGLSFVLISTGLFWKFKNRELVNLLGGVPFALVVIIVLGILTIGLGSINLDHKIPEMAAEKGVHPTEMPHEHNPYLIQLGLKNITATWYFAFVFLGLLINLWFATLKRAIVFQAKNITFLLNHFGLWLCLFAGVLGQGDVQKLKMTLQQ
;
A
#
# COMPACT_ATOMS: atom_id res chain seq x y z
N MET A 1 6.48 -10.01 34.10
CA MET A 1 5.64 -9.95 32.89
C MET A 1 4.39 -10.76 33.20
N THR A 2 3.28 -10.12 33.49
CA THR A 2 2.08 -10.80 34.04
C THR A 2 1.28 -11.46 32.90
N PHE A 3 0.59 -12.54 33.22
CA PHE A 3 -0.25 -13.33 32.30
C PHE A 3 -1.30 -12.49 31.56
N GLU A 4 -1.87 -11.49 32.22
CA GLU A 4 -2.82 -10.52 31.61
C GLU A 4 -2.20 -9.71 30.46
N SER A 5 -0.94 -9.29 30.58
CA SER A 5 -0.28 -8.54 29.51
C SER A 5 -0.07 -9.37 28.25
N SER A 6 0.12 -10.68 28.40
CA SER A 6 0.28 -11.61 27.28
C SER A 6 -1.04 -11.89 26.58
N PHE A 7 -2.14 -11.97 27.32
CA PHE A 7 -3.49 -12.21 26.78
C PHE A 7 -3.99 -11.00 25.98
N HIS A 8 -3.83 -9.81 26.53
CA HIS A 8 -4.20 -8.56 25.85
C HIS A 8 -3.39 -8.36 24.53
N LYS A 9 -2.11 -8.66 24.57
CA LYS A 9 -1.21 -8.57 23.41
C LYS A 9 -1.59 -9.57 22.30
N ARG A 10 -2.00 -10.80 22.68
CA ARG A 10 -2.47 -11.83 21.73
C ARG A 10 -3.73 -11.40 21.00
N ASN A 11 -4.67 -10.75 21.68
CA ASN A 11 -5.87 -10.22 21.06
C ASN A 11 -5.56 -9.15 20.02
N HIS A 12 -4.58 -8.26 20.23
CA HIS A 12 -4.19 -7.25 19.26
C HIS A 12 -3.64 -7.84 17.96
N TYR A 13 -2.86 -8.92 18.00
CA TYR A 13 -2.40 -9.61 16.77
C TYR A 13 -3.56 -10.24 16.01
N GLN A 14 -4.48 -10.90 16.69
CA GLN A 14 -5.65 -11.52 16.07
C GLN A 14 -6.52 -10.48 15.37
N TRP A 15 -6.83 -9.36 16.03
CA TRP A 15 -7.59 -8.27 15.45
C TRP A 15 -6.87 -7.61 14.26
N SER A 16 -5.54 -7.48 14.33
CA SER A 16 -4.73 -6.96 13.22
C SER A 16 -4.83 -7.87 12.00
N ILE A 17 -4.72 -9.18 12.18
CA ILE A 17 -4.85 -10.16 11.09
C ILE A 17 -6.26 -10.11 10.49
N ILE A 18 -7.30 -10.13 11.32
CA ILE A 18 -8.70 -10.07 10.87
C ILE A 18 -8.93 -8.79 10.05
N LEU A 19 -8.45 -7.65 10.51
CA LEU A 19 -8.62 -6.38 9.83
C LEU A 19 -7.92 -6.38 8.46
N ILE A 20 -6.69 -6.86 8.39
CA ILE A 20 -5.94 -6.93 7.13
C ILE A 20 -6.58 -7.92 6.17
N LEU A 21 -7.05 -9.07 6.64
CA LEU A 21 -7.80 -10.03 5.80
C LEU A 21 -9.07 -9.40 5.26
N ALA A 22 -9.82 -8.66 6.08
CA ALA A 22 -11.01 -7.95 5.63
C ALA A 22 -10.66 -6.90 4.54
N LEU A 23 -9.59 -6.13 4.71
CA LEU A 23 -9.13 -5.16 3.70
C LEU A 23 -8.70 -5.85 2.40
N LEU A 24 -8.02 -7.01 2.49
CA LEU A 24 -7.65 -7.81 1.31
C LEU A 24 -8.89 -8.32 0.56
N ILE A 25 -9.88 -8.85 1.28
CA ILE A 25 -11.13 -9.36 0.68
C ILE A 25 -11.90 -8.22 0.01
N ILE A 26 -12.08 -7.09 0.68
CA ILE A 26 -12.75 -5.91 0.11
C ILE A 26 -11.97 -5.43 -1.13
N GLY A 27 -10.65 -5.36 -1.05
CA GLY A 27 -9.81 -4.97 -2.17
C GLY A 27 -9.92 -5.93 -3.36
N LEU A 28 -9.97 -7.24 -3.12
CA LEU A 28 -10.19 -8.24 -4.16
C LEU A 28 -11.57 -8.09 -4.81
N VAL A 29 -12.62 -7.93 -4.02
CA VAL A 29 -13.99 -7.71 -4.56
C VAL A 29 -14.00 -6.46 -5.46
N LEU A 30 -13.41 -5.35 -5.02
CA LEU A 30 -13.32 -4.14 -5.84
C LEU A 30 -12.48 -4.36 -7.10
N GLN A 31 -11.38 -5.13 -7.01
CA GLN A 31 -10.55 -5.45 -8.16
C GLN A 31 -11.33 -6.19 -9.25
N PHE A 32 -12.19 -7.13 -8.87
CA PHE A 32 -13.02 -7.88 -9.81
C PHE A 32 -14.24 -7.11 -10.33
N THR A 33 -14.79 -6.18 -9.55
CA THR A 33 -16.01 -5.44 -9.91
C THR A 33 -15.73 -4.14 -10.64
N VAL A 34 -14.69 -3.40 -10.22
CA VAL A 34 -14.34 -2.06 -10.73
C VAL A 34 -13.12 -2.09 -11.64
N GLY A 35 -12.25 -3.10 -11.48
CA GLY A 35 -10.96 -3.17 -12.16
C GLY A 35 -9.87 -2.40 -11.44
N SER A 36 -8.79 -2.07 -12.14
CA SER A 36 -7.62 -1.38 -11.57
C SER A 36 -7.92 0.07 -11.21
N ILE A 37 -7.22 0.60 -10.22
CA ILE A 37 -7.37 1.98 -9.77
C ILE A 37 -6.99 2.95 -10.89
N PRO A 38 -7.81 3.97 -11.19
CA PRO A 38 -7.52 4.95 -12.23
C PRO A 38 -6.24 5.74 -11.93
N LYS A 39 -5.28 5.73 -12.83
CA LYS A 39 -4.00 6.44 -12.69
C LYS A 39 -4.19 7.96 -12.53
N ALA A 40 -5.29 8.50 -13.01
CA ALA A 40 -5.61 9.91 -12.89
C ALA A 40 -5.65 10.41 -11.44
N TRP A 41 -6.06 9.56 -10.48
CA TRP A 41 -6.12 9.93 -9.07
C TRP A 41 -4.75 10.22 -8.44
N PHE A 42 -3.68 9.66 -9.04
CA PHE A 42 -2.30 9.84 -8.62
C PHE A 42 -1.51 10.80 -9.52
N SER A 43 -2.21 11.62 -10.31
CA SER A 43 -1.63 12.62 -11.19
C SER A 43 -2.11 14.02 -10.81
N PHE A 44 -1.27 15.03 -11.04
CA PHE A 44 -1.64 16.43 -10.87
C PHE A 44 -2.88 16.80 -11.74
N PRO A 45 -3.86 17.53 -11.20
CA PRO A 45 -3.95 18.09 -9.83
C PRO A 45 -4.63 17.17 -8.80
N TYR A 46 -5.20 16.04 -9.21
CA TYR A 46 -6.00 15.16 -8.35
C TYR A 46 -5.20 14.56 -7.18
N ASN A 47 -3.91 14.30 -7.37
CA ASN A 47 -3.04 13.78 -6.33
C ASN A 47 -2.96 14.70 -5.10
N ILE A 48 -2.99 16.03 -5.30
CA ILE A 48 -3.00 17.00 -4.19
C ILE A 48 -4.29 16.88 -3.39
N TYR A 49 -5.44 16.83 -4.05
CA TYR A 49 -6.74 16.68 -3.37
C TYR A 49 -6.84 15.34 -2.63
N THR A 50 -6.41 14.26 -3.27
CA THR A 50 -6.39 12.93 -2.65
C THR A 50 -5.49 12.91 -1.42
N GLY A 51 -4.29 13.46 -1.54
CA GLY A 51 -3.34 13.52 -0.44
C GLY A 51 -3.82 14.39 0.71
N LEU A 52 -4.31 15.59 0.44
CA LEU A 52 -4.83 16.49 1.46
C LEU A 52 -6.04 15.89 2.18
N SER A 53 -6.98 15.30 1.43
CA SER A 53 -8.14 14.63 2.00
C SER A 53 -7.72 13.47 2.91
N PHE A 54 -6.75 12.66 2.50
CA PHE A 54 -6.23 11.58 3.33
C PHE A 54 -5.66 12.09 4.66
N VAL A 55 -4.83 13.14 4.64
CA VAL A 55 -4.23 13.73 5.85
C VAL A 55 -5.31 14.29 6.76
N LEU A 56 -6.26 15.04 6.23
CA LEU A 56 -7.35 15.65 7.01
C LEU A 56 -8.24 14.58 7.64
N ILE A 57 -8.67 13.59 6.86
CA ILE A 57 -9.55 12.51 7.34
C ILE A 57 -8.83 11.67 8.40
N SER A 58 -7.59 11.23 8.14
CA SER A 58 -6.84 10.39 9.08
C SER A 58 -6.52 11.14 10.38
N THR A 59 -6.18 12.43 10.31
CA THR A 59 -5.97 13.26 11.49
C THR A 59 -7.27 13.48 12.27
N GLY A 60 -8.38 13.76 11.58
CA GLY A 60 -9.69 13.91 12.20
C GLY A 60 -10.15 12.63 12.90
N LEU A 61 -9.97 11.47 12.26
CA LEU A 61 -10.25 10.16 12.85
C LEU A 61 -9.37 9.91 14.08
N PHE A 62 -8.08 10.23 14.00
CA PHE A 62 -7.20 10.13 15.15
C PHE A 62 -7.70 10.96 16.34
N TRP A 63 -8.04 12.24 16.15
CA TRP A 63 -8.53 13.11 17.22
C TRP A 63 -9.86 12.64 17.79
N LYS A 64 -10.80 12.21 16.95
CA LYS A 64 -12.11 11.71 17.36
C LYS A 64 -12.01 10.41 18.17
N PHE A 65 -11.08 9.52 17.82
CA PHE A 65 -10.96 8.18 18.39
C PHE A 65 -9.66 7.95 19.19
N LYS A 66 -8.90 9.01 19.53
CA LYS A 66 -7.57 8.89 20.18
C LYS A 66 -7.53 8.03 21.45
N ASN A 67 -8.65 7.99 22.18
CA ASN A 67 -8.79 7.24 23.42
C ASN A 67 -9.44 5.84 23.22
N ARG A 68 -9.73 5.45 21.98
CA ARG A 68 -10.33 4.16 21.66
C ARG A 68 -9.27 3.11 21.33
N GLU A 69 -9.63 1.85 21.60
CA GLU A 69 -8.77 0.72 21.28
C GLU A 69 -8.38 0.63 19.79
N LEU A 70 -9.26 1.10 18.90
CA LEU A 70 -9.02 1.14 17.46
C LEU A 70 -7.75 1.93 17.10
N VAL A 71 -7.56 3.13 17.67
CA VAL A 71 -6.35 3.93 17.42
C VAL A 71 -5.12 3.26 18.03
N ASN A 72 -5.29 2.57 19.15
CA ASN A 72 -4.20 1.79 19.76
C ASN A 72 -3.82 0.57 18.91
N LEU A 73 -4.80 -0.09 18.31
CA LEU A 73 -4.59 -1.18 17.38
C LEU A 73 -3.87 -0.69 16.12
N LEU A 74 -4.46 0.29 15.41
CA LEU A 74 -3.96 0.79 14.13
C LEU A 74 -2.57 1.44 14.24
N GLY A 75 -2.30 2.19 15.31
CA GLY A 75 -0.98 2.79 15.57
C GLY A 75 -0.05 1.90 16.41
N GLY A 76 -0.34 0.61 16.52
CA GLY A 76 0.42 -0.35 17.31
C GLY A 76 1.41 -1.17 16.49
N VAL A 77 2.43 -1.71 17.18
CA VAL A 77 3.44 -2.59 16.58
C VAL A 77 2.84 -3.88 16.01
N PRO A 78 1.86 -4.55 16.64
CA PRO A 78 1.25 -5.75 16.08
C PRO A 78 0.65 -5.51 14.69
N PHE A 79 -0.06 -4.40 14.50
CA PHE A 79 -0.65 -4.04 13.22
C PHE A 79 0.42 -3.73 12.16
N ALA A 80 1.46 -2.95 12.53
CA ALA A 80 2.59 -2.67 11.66
C ALA A 80 3.25 -3.93 11.11
N LEU A 81 3.54 -4.90 11.99
CA LEU A 81 4.18 -6.16 11.60
C LEU A 81 3.33 -6.95 10.61
N VAL A 82 2.03 -7.10 10.87
CA VAL A 82 1.12 -7.82 9.96
C VAL A 82 1.07 -7.13 8.60
N VAL A 83 0.92 -5.80 8.57
CA VAL A 83 0.88 -5.01 7.32
C VAL A 83 2.17 -5.17 6.52
N ILE A 84 3.33 -5.04 7.17
CA ILE A 84 4.64 -5.16 6.49
C ILE A 84 4.84 -6.56 5.92
N ILE A 85 4.49 -7.61 6.67
CA ILE A 85 4.58 -8.99 6.19
C ILE A 85 3.68 -9.19 4.96
N VAL A 86 2.43 -8.73 5.03
CA VAL A 86 1.48 -8.88 3.91
C VAL A 86 1.92 -8.08 2.69
N LEU A 87 2.39 -6.83 2.87
CA LEU A 87 2.95 -6.04 1.77
C LEU A 87 4.19 -6.71 1.15
N GLY A 88 5.06 -7.28 1.99
CA GLY A 88 6.21 -8.04 1.51
C GLY A 88 5.81 -9.25 0.66
N ILE A 89 4.84 -10.03 1.12
CA ILE A 89 4.30 -11.17 0.36
C ILE A 89 3.68 -10.71 -0.97
N LEU A 90 2.87 -9.65 -0.94
CA LEU A 90 2.25 -9.10 -2.14
C LEU A 90 3.30 -8.58 -3.14
N THR A 91 4.32 -7.88 -2.65
CA THR A 91 5.36 -7.29 -3.51
C THR A 91 6.28 -8.37 -4.09
N ILE A 92 6.73 -9.31 -3.29
CA ILE A 92 7.64 -10.38 -3.73
C ILE A 92 6.87 -11.43 -4.53
N GLY A 93 5.76 -11.93 -3.99
CA GLY A 93 4.99 -13.02 -4.59
C GLY A 93 4.38 -12.65 -5.93
N LEU A 94 3.71 -11.50 -5.99
CA LEU A 94 3.01 -11.06 -7.19
C LEU A 94 3.88 -10.15 -8.08
N GLY A 95 4.81 -9.38 -7.49
CA GLY A 95 5.74 -8.53 -8.23
C GLY A 95 6.80 -9.30 -9.01
N SER A 96 7.08 -10.57 -8.62
CA SER A 96 8.01 -11.46 -9.34
C SER A 96 7.39 -12.10 -10.58
N ILE A 97 6.07 -12.03 -10.75
CA ILE A 97 5.37 -12.54 -11.93
C ILE A 97 5.49 -11.49 -13.05
N ASN A 98 6.63 -11.50 -13.72
CA ASN A 98 6.91 -10.59 -14.83
C ASN A 98 6.31 -11.14 -16.11
N LEU A 99 5.10 -10.71 -16.43
CA LEU A 99 4.36 -11.19 -17.62
C LEU A 99 4.89 -10.60 -18.94
N ASP A 100 5.72 -9.56 -18.90
CA ASP A 100 6.09 -8.81 -20.11
C ASP A 100 7.56 -8.98 -20.57
N HIS A 101 8.42 -9.74 -19.85
CA HIS A 101 9.87 -9.43 -19.99
C HIS A 101 10.78 -10.42 -20.72
N LYS A 102 10.31 -11.52 -21.27
CA LYS A 102 11.25 -12.47 -21.95
C LYS A 102 10.92 -12.86 -23.39
N ILE A 103 9.80 -12.40 -23.92
CA ILE A 103 9.33 -12.87 -25.23
C ILE A 103 9.98 -12.11 -26.42
N PRO A 104 10.20 -10.77 -26.39
CA PRO A 104 10.75 -10.06 -27.53
C PRO A 104 12.19 -10.44 -27.90
N GLU A 105 13.08 -10.60 -26.89
CA GLU A 105 14.49 -10.88 -27.15
C GLU A 105 14.73 -12.32 -27.65
N MET A 106 14.07 -13.32 -27.05
CA MET A 106 14.19 -14.71 -27.52
C MET A 106 13.48 -14.95 -28.86
N ALA A 107 12.45 -14.15 -29.20
CA ALA A 107 11.79 -14.23 -30.48
C ALA A 107 12.63 -13.62 -31.60
N ALA A 108 13.30 -12.50 -31.34
CA ALA A 108 14.23 -11.87 -32.27
C ALA A 108 15.44 -12.79 -32.56
N GLU A 109 15.95 -13.49 -31.55
CA GLU A 109 17.07 -14.45 -31.68
C GLU A 109 16.69 -15.69 -32.50
N LYS A 110 15.41 -16.11 -32.47
CA LYS A 110 14.91 -17.27 -33.24
C LYS A 110 14.26 -16.92 -34.57
N GLY A 111 14.25 -15.65 -34.98
CA GLY A 111 13.65 -15.21 -36.23
C GLY A 111 12.12 -15.39 -36.32
N VAL A 112 11.45 -15.53 -35.19
CA VAL A 112 9.98 -15.67 -35.13
C VAL A 112 9.37 -14.28 -35.05
N HIS A 113 8.43 -13.98 -35.99
CA HIS A 113 7.73 -12.69 -35.96
C HIS A 113 6.84 -12.56 -34.70
N PRO A 114 6.85 -11.39 -34.05
CA PRO A 114 6.06 -11.16 -32.81
C PRO A 114 4.55 -11.43 -32.94
N THR A 115 4.02 -11.38 -34.14
CA THR A 115 2.62 -11.63 -34.45
C THR A 115 2.21 -13.11 -34.44
N GLU A 116 3.16 -14.02 -34.45
CA GLU A 116 2.88 -15.48 -34.53
C GLU A 116 2.91 -16.18 -33.16
N MET A 117 3.22 -15.46 -32.08
CA MET A 117 3.20 -16.06 -30.76
C MET A 117 1.79 -15.98 -30.16
N PRO A 118 1.21 -17.14 -29.75
CA PRO A 118 -0.02 -17.12 -29.00
C PRO A 118 0.24 -16.43 -27.66
N HIS A 119 -0.22 -15.19 -27.53
CA HIS A 119 -0.29 -14.51 -26.23
C HIS A 119 -1.40 -15.15 -25.40
N GLU A 120 -1.17 -16.36 -24.96
CA GLU A 120 -2.03 -17.02 -23.97
C GLU A 120 -1.84 -16.32 -22.61
N HIS A 121 -2.24 -15.05 -22.56
CA HIS A 121 -2.37 -14.37 -21.30
C HIS A 121 -3.64 -14.88 -20.64
N ASN A 122 -3.47 -15.70 -19.62
CA ASN A 122 -4.59 -16.16 -18.82
C ASN A 122 -5.41 -14.93 -18.37
N PRO A 123 -6.65 -14.75 -18.85
CA PRO A 123 -7.44 -13.55 -18.59
C PRO A 123 -7.65 -13.29 -17.10
N TYR A 124 -7.64 -14.33 -16.28
CA TYR A 124 -7.75 -14.24 -14.83
C TYR A 124 -6.54 -13.54 -14.19
N LEU A 125 -5.33 -13.74 -14.71
CA LEU A 125 -4.11 -13.11 -14.19
C LEU A 125 -4.09 -11.59 -14.48
N ILE A 126 -4.62 -11.21 -15.64
CA ILE A 126 -4.77 -9.79 -16.01
C ILE A 126 -5.83 -9.15 -15.13
N GLN A 127 -6.96 -9.81 -14.92
CA GLN A 127 -8.05 -9.30 -14.10
C GLN A 127 -7.65 -9.18 -12.62
N LEU A 128 -6.82 -10.08 -12.12
CA LEU A 128 -6.19 -9.96 -10.80
C LEU A 128 -5.23 -8.76 -10.67
N GLY A 129 -4.87 -8.12 -11.78
CA GLY A 129 -3.99 -6.96 -11.78
C GLY A 129 -2.50 -7.29 -11.61
N LEU A 130 -2.10 -8.53 -11.91
CA LEU A 130 -0.72 -9.00 -11.75
C LEU A 130 0.28 -8.26 -12.67
N LYS A 131 -0.21 -7.64 -13.73
CA LYS A 131 0.59 -6.78 -14.61
C LYS A 131 1.06 -5.50 -13.91
N ASN A 132 0.26 -4.98 -12.97
CA ASN A 132 0.58 -3.77 -12.21
C ASN A 132 -0.03 -3.85 -10.81
N ILE A 133 0.64 -4.56 -9.92
CA ILE A 133 0.16 -4.81 -8.56
C ILE A 133 -0.09 -3.53 -7.75
N THR A 134 0.70 -2.48 -7.99
CA THR A 134 0.56 -1.21 -7.28
C THR A 134 -0.71 -0.45 -7.64
N ALA A 135 -1.35 -0.80 -8.77
CA ALA A 135 -2.63 -0.25 -9.20
C ALA A 135 -3.83 -1.12 -8.79
N THR A 136 -3.63 -2.11 -7.91
CA THR A 136 -4.72 -2.97 -7.42
C THR A 136 -5.30 -2.44 -6.11
N TRP A 137 -6.61 -2.63 -5.92
CA TRP A 137 -7.30 -2.19 -4.71
C TRP A 137 -6.81 -2.89 -3.45
N TYR A 138 -6.53 -4.20 -3.52
CA TYR A 138 -6.06 -4.93 -2.35
C TYR A 138 -4.66 -4.49 -1.91
N PHE A 139 -3.76 -4.19 -2.85
CA PHE A 139 -2.46 -3.61 -2.51
C PHE A 139 -2.63 -2.21 -1.91
N ALA A 140 -3.44 -1.36 -2.54
CA ALA A 140 -3.68 0.00 -2.08
C ALA A 140 -4.26 0.04 -0.66
N PHE A 141 -5.21 -0.82 -0.31
CA PHE A 141 -5.78 -0.85 1.04
C PHE A 141 -4.78 -1.29 2.11
N VAL A 142 -3.96 -2.31 1.82
CA VAL A 142 -2.91 -2.74 2.76
C VAL A 142 -1.86 -1.64 2.91
N PHE A 143 -1.47 -0.99 1.80
CA PHE A 143 -0.55 0.13 1.82
C PHE A 143 -1.10 1.35 2.58
N LEU A 144 -2.39 1.65 2.40
CA LEU A 144 -3.09 2.68 3.17
C LEU A 144 -3.08 2.36 4.67
N GLY A 145 -3.23 1.08 5.03
CA GLY A 145 -3.07 0.59 6.40
C GLY A 145 -1.69 0.91 6.98
N LEU A 146 -0.61 0.75 6.19
CA LEU A 146 0.73 1.14 6.60
C LEU A 146 0.85 2.64 6.83
N LEU A 147 0.34 3.45 5.91
CA LEU A 147 0.36 4.91 6.04
C LEU A 147 -0.40 5.39 7.28
N ILE A 148 -1.58 4.81 7.55
CA ILE A 148 -2.36 5.12 8.77
C ILE A 148 -1.61 4.70 10.02
N ASN A 149 -0.97 3.52 10.01
CA ASN A 149 -0.17 3.06 11.15
C ASN A 149 0.97 4.03 11.49
N LEU A 150 1.78 4.37 10.49
CA LEU A 150 2.90 5.31 10.65
C LEU A 150 2.41 6.68 11.12
N TRP A 151 1.32 7.18 10.54
CA TRP A 151 0.72 8.46 10.91
C TRP A 151 0.24 8.47 12.35
N PHE A 152 -0.53 7.44 12.77
CA PHE A 152 -1.04 7.34 14.14
C PHE A 152 0.07 7.12 15.16
N ALA A 153 1.08 6.30 14.86
CA ALA A 153 2.24 6.12 15.72
C ALA A 153 3.02 7.44 15.93
N THR A 154 3.15 8.22 14.85
CA THR A 154 3.79 9.55 14.89
C THR A 154 2.98 10.53 15.72
N LEU A 155 1.66 10.66 15.46
CA LEU A 155 0.79 11.58 16.18
C LEU A 155 0.72 11.27 17.67
N LYS A 156 0.64 9.99 18.06
CA LYS A 156 0.66 9.60 19.49
C LYS A 156 1.87 10.14 20.23
N ARG A 157 3.05 10.09 19.62
CA ARG A 157 4.29 10.56 20.22
C ARG A 157 4.50 12.05 20.08
N ALA A 158 3.95 12.68 19.02
CA ALA A 158 4.01 14.11 18.82
C ALA A 158 3.18 14.88 19.87
N ILE A 159 2.00 14.36 20.23
CA ILE A 159 1.15 14.98 21.25
C ILE A 159 1.81 15.00 22.63
N VAL A 160 2.51 13.93 22.99
CA VAL A 160 3.29 13.82 24.24
C VAL A 160 4.75 14.08 23.90
N PHE A 161 5.02 15.30 23.40
CA PHE A 161 6.36 15.66 22.94
C PHE A 161 7.39 15.59 24.08
N GLN A 162 8.45 14.84 23.84
CA GLN A 162 9.63 14.76 24.69
C GLN A 162 10.87 14.77 23.80
N ALA A 163 11.92 15.50 24.19
CA ALA A 163 13.15 15.61 23.41
C ALA A 163 13.77 14.26 23.04
N LYS A 164 13.65 13.26 23.91
CA LYS A 164 14.10 11.87 23.64
C LYS A 164 13.37 11.18 22.50
N ASN A 165 12.20 11.69 22.11
CA ASN A 165 11.36 11.09 21.02
C ASN A 165 11.66 11.72 19.65
N ILE A 166 12.53 12.71 19.55
CA ILE A 166 12.83 13.43 18.29
C ILE A 166 13.29 12.46 17.21
N THR A 167 14.23 11.58 17.50
CA THR A 167 14.74 10.59 16.53
C THR A 167 13.63 9.67 16.02
N PHE A 168 12.74 9.22 16.91
CA PHE A 168 11.59 8.42 16.52
C PHE A 168 10.64 9.20 15.60
N LEU A 169 10.33 10.45 15.97
CA LEU A 169 9.43 11.30 15.18
C LEU A 169 9.98 11.59 13.80
N LEU A 170 11.26 11.94 13.69
CA LEU A 170 11.91 12.19 12.41
C LEU A 170 11.93 10.94 11.52
N ASN A 171 12.28 9.79 12.07
CA ASN A 171 12.33 8.54 11.30
C ASN A 171 10.93 8.12 10.81
N HIS A 172 9.92 8.13 11.69
CA HIS A 172 8.56 7.72 11.32
C HIS A 172 7.88 8.71 10.39
N PHE A 173 8.01 10.01 10.67
CA PHE A 173 7.46 11.04 9.80
C PHE A 173 8.17 11.09 8.45
N GLY A 174 9.51 10.98 8.45
CA GLY A 174 10.30 10.93 7.22
C GLY A 174 9.94 9.73 6.34
N LEU A 175 9.84 8.53 6.94
CA LEU A 175 9.39 7.33 6.24
C LEU A 175 7.96 7.49 5.70
N TRP A 176 7.04 7.99 6.55
CA TRP A 176 5.66 8.25 6.14
C TRP A 176 5.61 9.22 4.96
N LEU A 177 6.34 10.33 5.02
CA LEU A 177 6.39 11.34 3.97
C LEU A 177 6.94 10.77 2.65
N CYS A 178 8.00 9.98 2.74
CA CYS A 178 8.62 9.32 1.58
C CYS A 178 7.64 8.36 0.88
N LEU A 179 6.98 7.49 1.64
CA LEU A 179 6.00 6.55 1.12
C LEU A 179 4.76 7.25 0.55
N PHE A 180 4.27 8.26 1.25
CA PHE A 180 3.11 9.05 0.85
C PHE A 180 3.36 9.83 -0.43
N ALA A 181 4.48 10.56 -0.51
CA ALA A 181 4.87 11.30 -1.71
C ALA A 181 5.15 10.37 -2.90
N GLY A 182 5.78 9.21 -2.65
CA GLY A 182 6.05 8.21 -3.66
C GLY A 182 4.78 7.71 -4.36
N VAL A 183 3.73 7.44 -3.59
CA VAL A 183 2.44 6.99 -4.17
C VAL A 183 1.74 8.12 -4.91
N LEU A 184 1.67 9.31 -4.32
CA LEU A 184 1.00 10.45 -4.96
C LEU A 184 1.68 10.92 -6.25
N GLY A 185 3.00 10.74 -6.36
CA GLY A 185 3.77 11.13 -7.54
C GLY A 185 3.79 10.10 -8.67
N GLN A 186 3.28 8.88 -8.48
CA GLN A 186 3.40 7.81 -9.48
C GLN A 186 2.80 8.17 -10.85
N GLY A 187 1.65 8.83 -10.87
CA GLY A 187 1.00 9.24 -12.12
C GLY A 187 1.78 10.29 -12.90
N ASP A 188 2.40 11.23 -12.20
CA ASP A 188 3.18 12.30 -12.82
C ASP A 188 4.51 11.79 -13.39
N VAL A 189 5.17 10.87 -12.69
CA VAL A 189 6.39 10.19 -13.18
C VAL A 189 6.11 9.42 -14.46
N GLN A 190 4.96 8.75 -14.56
CA GLN A 190 4.59 8.02 -15.78
C GLN A 190 4.30 8.98 -16.95
N LYS A 191 3.61 10.11 -16.71
CA LYS A 191 3.40 11.16 -17.72
C LYS A 191 4.73 11.70 -18.24
N LEU A 192 5.65 12.03 -17.33
CA LEU A 192 6.97 12.55 -17.69
C LEU A 192 7.75 11.55 -18.57
N LYS A 193 7.75 10.25 -18.21
CA LYS A 193 8.40 9.21 -19.03
C LYS A 193 7.82 9.13 -20.43
N MET A 194 6.51 9.19 -20.59
CA MET A 194 5.87 9.17 -21.91
C MET A 194 6.25 10.40 -22.75
N THR A 195 6.36 11.58 -22.14
CA THR A 195 6.75 12.81 -22.84
C THR A 195 8.21 12.79 -23.27
N LEU A 196 9.10 12.13 -22.54
CA LEU A 196 10.52 12.03 -22.87
C LEU A 196 10.82 10.97 -23.96
N GLN A 197 9.86 10.10 -24.27
CA GLN A 197 10.01 9.04 -25.29
C GLN A 197 9.42 9.45 -26.67
N GLN A 198 8.79 10.63 -26.74
CA GLN A 198 8.31 11.26 -27.99
C GLN A 198 9.37 12.18 -28.58
#